data_be70876a74f4ac622f3b89fe38d26901
#
_entry.id   be70876a74f4ac622f3b89fe38d26901
#
_cell.length_a   1.000
_cell.length_b   1.000
_cell.length_c   1.000
_cell.angle_alpha   90.00
_cell.angle_beta   90.00
_cell.angle_gamma   90.00
#
_symmetry.space_group_name_H-M   'P 1'
#
loop_
_entity.id
_entity.type
_entity.pdbx_description
1 polymer ?
#
loop_
_entity_poly.entity_id
_entity_poly.type
_entity_poly.pdbx_seq_one_letter_code
_entity_poly.pdbx_strand_id
1 'polypeptide(L)'
;KNANHHGLDSETLVGLYRTMYMSRRIDDKEIQLKGQNKIFFQISGAGHEGILAAAALCLKPGYDWFFPYYRDRALMLGLGMTAQEMLWSSVGAEPDPNSHGRQMPSHWGHKALNVPSESSCTGSQALHAVGAAEAGYRAGLVKGLQDKITGFQKDEVVYLSVGDGTTSEGEWWEALNTACNLKLPVIFLVEDNGYAISTPVEVGTAGGDVSKLVAGFPGLFIQNCDGTDVLESYATMQRAVEYCRERKGPAFVHAKVVRPYSHSLSDDEKLYRIPEELEADAATDPIKKFAELLMTDGIASSEDLAALRKEVDAEVNKASDIAVDTPQPAPETALRNVFSPDVDPTDRRIFDTEDGAELSGNAGTMVDLINRCLHEEMARDERIVIFGEDVADCSKEQYLDQVKGKGGVFKVTANLQREFGSARVFNSPLAEANIIGRAIGLSLRGLKPVVEIQFFDYIFPAM
;
A
#
# COMPACT_ATOMS: atom_id res chain seq x y z
N LYS A 1 -15.90 35.38 5.28
CA LYS A 1 -16.06 34.36 6.32
C LYS A 1 -14.78 33.57 6.32
N ASN A 2 -14.07 33.48 7.45
CA ASN A 2 -12.88 32.63 7.56
C ASN A 2 -13.28 31.18 7.32
N ALA A 3 -12.40 30.41 6.67
CA ALA A 3 -12.60 28.99 6.45
C ALA A 3 -12.66 28.23 7.79
N ASN A 4 -13.33 27.08 7.81
CA ASN A 4 -13.29 26.20 8.96
C ASN A 4 -11.98 25.37 8.89
N HIS A 5 -11.03 25.70 9.74
CA HIS A 5 -9.71 25.04 9.77
C HIS A 5 -9.73 23.68 10.52
N HIS A 6 -10.89 23.18 10.93
CA HIS A 6 -11.04 21.87 11.61
C HIS A 6 -10.13 21.69 12.83
N GLY A 7 -9.83 22.79 13.55
CA GLY A 7 -8.97 22.77 14.73
C GLY A 7 -7.46 22.82 14.44
N LEU A 8 -7.06 22.91 13.18
CA LEU A 8 -5.66 23.08 12.79
C LEU A 8 -5.18 24.51 13.13
N ASP A 9 -4.01 24.61 13.73
CA ASP A 9 -3.37 25.90 14.01
C ASP A 9 -2.59 26.42 12.79
N SER A 10 -2.14 27.68 12.89
CA SER A 10 -1.45 28.35 11.78
C SER A 10 -0.12 27.65 11.41
N GLU A 11 0.60 27.11 12.40
CA GLU A 11 1.87 26.40 12.15
C GLU A 11 1.63 25.12 11.33
N THR A 12 0.64 24.33 11.71
CA THR A 12 0.23 23.12 10.98
C THR A 12 -0.20 23.44 9.55
N LEU A 13 -1.01 24.50 9.36
CA LEU A 13 -1.47 24.92 8.03
C LEU A 13 -0.32 25.38 7.14
N VAL A 14 0.63 26.14 7.65
CA VAL A 14 1.85 26.53 6.92
C VAL A 14 2.73 25.31 6.64
N GLY A 15 2.81 24.36 7.57
CA GLY A 15 3.50 23.07 7.40
C GLY A 15 2.92 22.23 6.27
N LEU A 16 1.59 22.13 6.15
CA LEU A 16 0.91 21.47 5.04
C LEU A 16 1.27 22.14 3.70
N TYR A 17 1.23 23.48 3.65
CA TYR A 17 1.64 24.19 2.44
C TYR A 17 3.10 23.92 2.06
N ARG A 18 4.00 23.90 3.04
CA ARG A 18 5.42 23.55 2.83
C ARG A 18 5.56 22.14 2.22
N THR A 19 4.86 21.15 2.75
CA THR A 19 4.88 19.77 2.25
C THR A 19 4.38 19.69 0.80
N MET A 20 3.26 20.32 0.50
CA MET A 20 2.69 20.37 -0.85
C MET A 20 3.65 21.04 -1.85
N TYR A 21 4.21 22.20 -1.47
CA TYR A 21 5.15 22.92 -2.31
C TYR A 21 6.46 22.16 -2.52
N MET A 22 6.97 21.49 -1.47
CA MET A 22 8.15 20.63 -1.55
C MET A 22 7.93 19.48 -2.55
N SER A 23 6.77 18.82 -2.51
CA SER A 23 6.40 17.76 -3.45
C SER A 23 6.47 18.26 -4.91
N ARG A 24 5.86 19.40 -5.20
CA ARG A 24 5.87 20.00 -6.54
C ARG A 24 7.29 20.37 -6.98
N ARG A 25 8.10 20.92 -6.08
CA ARG A 25 9.47 21.33 -6.40
C ARG A 25 10.40 20.15 -6.68
N ILE A 26 10.16 19.00 -6.03
CA ILE A 26 10.88 17.76 -6.36
C ILE A 26 10.48 17.26 -7.75
N ASP A 27 9.19 17.28 -8.11
CA ASP A 27 8.73 16.94 -9.46
C ASP A 27 9.42 17.81 -10.53
N ASP A 28 9.41 19.13 -10.33
CA ASP A 28 10.06 20.08 -11.26
C ASP A 28 11.58 19.82 -11.35
N LYS A 29 12.23 19.48 -10.22
CA LYS A 29 13.65 19.16 -10.19
C LYS A 29 13.94 17.87 -10.95
N GLU A 30 13.13 16.83 -10.81
CA GLU A 30 13.25 15.58 -11.57
C GLU A 30 13.10 15.82 -13.08
N ILE A 31 12.12 16.63 -13.49
CA ILE A 31 11.93 17.03 -14.89
C ILE A 31 13.19 17.74 -15.41
N GLN A 32 13.78 18.64 -14.62
CA GLN A 32 15.04 19.32 -14.96
C GLN A 32 16.20 18.31 -15.09
N LEU A 33 16.35 17.38 -14.14
CA LEU A 33 17.41 16.34 -14.14
C LEU A 33 17.26 15.40 -15.34
N LYS A 34 16.03 15.09 -15.75
CA LYS A 34 15.76 14.32 -16.97
C LYS A 34 16.24 15.08 -18.21
N GLY A 35 15.95 16.38 -18.31
CA GLY A 35 16.44 17.23 -19.41
C GLY A 35 17.98 17.27 -19.47
N GLN A 36 18.66 17.02 -18.36
CA GLN A 36 20.11 16.92 -18.25
C GLN A 36 20.65 15.48 -18.42
N ASN A 37 19.80 14.49 -18.71
CA ASN A 37 20.15 13.07 -18.80
C ASN A 37 20.76 12.50 -17.51
N LYS A 38 20.37 13.03 -16.34
CA LYS A 38 20.79 12.53 -15.01
C LYS A 38 19.88 11.46 -14.45
N ILE A 39 18.62 11.45 -14.90
CA ILE A 39 17.63 10.43 -14.56
C ILE A 39 16.93 9.93 -15.83
N PHE A 40 16.32 8.75 -15.75
CA PHE A 40 15.70 8.08 -16.90
C PHE A 40 14.19 7.91 -16.78
N PHE A 41 13.66 8.03 -15.58
CA PHE A 41 12.23 7.91 -15.27
C PHE A 41 11.80 9.03 -14.33
N GLN A 42 10.58 9.54 -14.53
CA GLN A 42 9.91 10.47 -13.62
C GLN A 42 8.40 10.33 -13.80
N ILE A 43 7.68 10.37 -12.71
CA ILE A 43 6.23 10.43 -12.67
C ILE A 43 5.81 11.43 -11.60
N SER A 44 4.92 12.37 -11.99
CA SER A 44 4.59 13.51 -11.14
C SER A 44 3.43 13.20 -10.18
N GLY A 45 3.53 13.72 -8.95
CA GLY A 45 2.45 13.82 -7.98
C GLY A 45 1.68 15.14 -8.06
N ALA A 46 1.98 15.99 -9.05
CA ALA A 46 1.34 17.30 -9.19
C ALA A 46 -0.19 17.19 -9.31
N GLY A 47 -0.89 18.04 -8.54
CA GLY A 47 -2.35 18.06 -8.46
C GLY A 47 -2.96 17.14 -7.40
N HIS A 48 -2.18 16.23 -6.84
CA HIS A 48 -2.60 15.29 -5.80
C HIS A 48 -2.19 15.75 -4.39
N GLU A 49 -1.39 16.81 -4.27
CA GLU A 49 -0.74 17.22 -3.02
C GLU A 49 -1.74 17.54 -1.90
N GLY A 50 -2.94 18.04 -2.24
CA GLY A 50 -3.94 18.43 -1.25
C GLY A 50 -4.40 17.28 -0.37
N ILE A 51 -4.96 16.23 -0.99
CA ILE A 51 -5.42 15.03 -0.28
C ILE A 51 -4.27 14.27 0.38
N LEU A 52 -3.10 14.23 -0.25
CA LEU A 52 -1.95 13.45 0.24
C LEU A 52 -1.30 14.09 1.48
N ALA A 53 -1.10 15.40 1.49
CA ALA A 53 -0.60 16.12 2.67
C ALA A 53 -1.60 16.03 3.85
N ALA A 54 -2.90 16.14 3.55
CA ALA A 54 -3.97 15.97 4.53
C ALA A 54 -4.02 14.56 5.10
N ALA A 55 -3.85 13.52 4.25
CA ALA A 55 -3.81 12.12 4.67
C ALA A 55 -2.63 11.86 5.62
N ALA A 56 -1.44 12.37 5.28
CA ALA A 56 -0.26 12.22 6.13
C ALA A 56 -0.45 12.79 7.53
N LEU A 57 -1.15 13.92 7.66
CA LEU A 57 -1.44 14.54 8.96
C LEU A 57 -2.38 13.69 9.83
N CYS A 58 -3.25 12.89 9.23
CA CYS A 58 -4.21 12.02 9.94
C CYS A 58 -3.61 10.67 10.37
N LEU A 59 -2.49 10.28 9.79
CA LEU A 59 -1.88 8.96 9.94
C LEU A 59 -0.59 9.03 10.77
N LYS A 60 -0.16 7.91 11.32
CA LYS A 60 0.99 7.82 12.23
C LYS A 60 2.15 7.06 11.58
N PRO A 61 3.24 7.72 11.14
CA PRO A 61 4.39 7.04 10.55
C PRO A 61 5.04 6.06 11.55
N GLY A 62 5.46 4.90 11.06
CA GLY A 62 6.05 3.83 11.88
C GLY A 62 5.08 3.15 12.86
N TYR A 63 3.81 3.55 12.87
CA TYR A 63 2.74 2.97 13.67
C TYR A 63 1.65 2.35 12.80
N ASP A 64 1.12 3.10 11.84
CA ASP A 64 0.23 2.64 10.78
C ASP A 64 1.05 1.98 9.67
N TRP A 65 0.39 1.26 8.77
CA TRP A 65 1.02 0.61 7.62
C TRP A 65 0.58 1.27 6.34
N PHE A 66 1.51 1.43 5.37
CA PHE A 66 1.28 2.21 4.16
C PHE A 66 1.59 1.38 2.92
N PHE A 67 0.63 1.35 2.00
CA PHE A 67 0.72 0.76 0.68
C PHE A 67 0.37 1.85 -0.35
N PRO A 68 1.30 2.78 -0.57
CA PRO A 68 1.05 3.98 -1.35
C PRO A 68 0.99 3.69 -2.85
N TYR A 69 0.56 4.71 -3.58
CA TYR A 69 0.56 4.81 -5.03
C TYR A 69 1.77 5.62 -5.48
N TYR A 70 2.27 5.43 -6.68
CA TYR A 70 3.48 6.13 -7.13
C TYR A 70 3.37 7.66 -7.13
N ARG A 71 2.16 8.26 -7.14
CA ARG A 71 1.96 9.71 -7.01
C ARG A 71 1.97 10.22 -5.57
N ASP A 72 2.11 9.37 -4.58
CA ASP A 72 2.01 9.69 -3.15
C ASP A 72 3.20 10.47 -2.58
N ARG A 73 3.90 11.25 -3.39
CA ARG A 73 5.06 12.03 -2.97
C ARG A 73 4.76 12.94 -1.77
N ALA A 74 3.65 13.67 -1.79
CA ALA A 74 3.27 14.57 -0.70
C ALA A 74 2.90 13.80 0.58
N LEU A 75 2.30 12.60 0.46
CA LEU A 75 2.10 11.69 1.59
C LEU A 75 3.45 11.28 2.20
N MET A 76 4.37 10.78 1.39
CA MET A 76 5.67 10.30 1.86
C MET A 76 6.49 11.39 2.54
N LEU A 77 6.47 12.62 2.02
CA LEU A 77 7.06 13.79 2.67
C LEU A 77 6.39 14.07 4.03
N GLY A 78 5.07 14.07 4.07
CA GLY A 78 4.30 14.31 5.30
C GLY A 78 4.51 13.21 6.36
N LEU A 79 4.81 11.98 5.96
CA LEU A 79 5.18 10.88 6.85
C LEU A 79 6.63 10.97 7.35
N GLY A 80 7.46 11.83 6.77
CA GLY A 80 8.83 12.08 7.23
C GLY A 80 9.95 11.64 6.28
N MET A 81 9.62 11.16 5.08
CA MET A 81 10.64 10.96 4.04
C MET A 81 11.17 12.31 3.57
N THR A 82 12.46 12.42 3.34
CA THR A 82 13.13 13.68 3.01
C THR A 82 13.26 13.88 1.50
N ALA A 83 13.42 15.14 1.08
CA ALA A 83 13.73 15.46 -0.32
C ALA A 83 15.03 14.79 -0.79
N GLN A 84 16.00 14.63 0.10
CA GLN A 84 17.26 13.94 -0.20
C GLN A 84 17.03 12.47 -0.53
N GLU A 85 16.24 11.75 0.26
CA GLU A 85 15.92 10.34 0.04
C GLU A 85 15.15 10.13 -1.28
N MET A 86 14.20 11.02 -1.59
CA MET A 86 13.47 10.97 -2.86
C MET A 86 14.40 11.19 -4.07
N LEU A 87 15.32 12.14 -3.98
CA LEU A 87 16.26 12.42 -5.05
C LEU A 87 17.35 11.36 -5.20
N TRP A 88 17.74 10.67 -4.10
CA TRP A 88 18.56 9.45 -4.19
C TRP A 88 17.87 8.35 -4.99
N SER A 89 16.57 8.15 -4.74
CA SER A 89 15.77 7.20 -5.54
C SER A 89 15.73 7.60 -7.00
N SER A 90 15.54 8.90 -7.30
CA SER A 90 15.44 9.42 -8.67
C SER A 90 16.69 9.18 -9.50
N VAL A 91 17.89 9.27 -8.88
CA VAL A 91 19.17 9.02 -9.56
C VAL A 91 19.65 7.58 -9.44
N GLY A 92 18.95 6.72 -8.70
CA GLY A 92 19.33 5.33 -8.45
C GLY A 92 20.56 5.21 -7.54
N ALA A 93 20.71 6.09 -6.54
CA ALA A 93 21.84 6.12 -5.63
C ALA A 93 21.76 4.99 -4.58
N GLU A 94 22.94 4.52 -4.12
CA GLU A 94 23.05 3.43 -3.14
C GLU A 94 22.33 3.72 -1.80
N PRO A 95 22.34 4.95 -1.22
CA PRO A 95 21.65 5.24 0.03
C PRO A 95 20.13 5.33 -0.07
N ASP A 96 19.52 5.13 -1.25
CA ASP A 96 18.07 5.16 -1.45
C ASP A 96 17.34 4.19 -0.49
N PRO A 97 16.50 4.67 0.44
CA PRO A 97 15.81 3.82 1.41
C PRO A 97 14.74 2.93 0.79
N ASN A 98 14.25 3.24 -0.42
CA ASN A 98 13.21 2.45 -1.09
C ASN A 98 13.78 1.11 -1.56
N SER A 99 14.97 1.11 -2.18
CA SER A 99 15.50 -0.08 -2.84
C SER A 99 17.01 -0.13 -3.00
N HIS A 100 17.76 0.80 -2.40
CA HIS A 100 19.18 0.99 -2.68
C HIS A 100 19.44 1.21 -4.18
N GLY A 101 18.62 2.04 -4.82
CA GLY A 101 18.74 2.39 -6.24
C GLY A 101 18.38 1.27 -7.23
N ARG A 102 17.65 0.22 -6.81
CA ARG A 102 17.31 -0.95 -7.65
C ARG A 102 15.91 -0.94 -8.21
N GLN A 103 14.99 -0.17 -7.62
CA GLN A 103 13.61 0.00 -8.08
C GLN A 103 13.49 1.28 -8.91
N MET A 104 12.44 1.37 -9.73
CA MET A 104 12.06 2.63 -10.38
C MET A 104 11.75 3.71 -9.35
N PRO A 105 12.09 4.98 -9.63
CA PRO A 105 11.71 6.10 -8.76
C PRO A 105 10.21 6.16 -8.50
N SER A 106 9.83 6.71 -7.35
CA SER A 106 8.44 6.82 -6.90
C SER A 106 7.72 5.47 -6.68
N HIS A 107 8.46 4.36 -6.61
CA HIS A 107 7.98 3.09 -6.10
C HIS A 107 8.45 2.97 -4.65
N TRP A 108 7.56 3.39 -3.75
CA TRP A 108 7.90 3.67 -2.37
C TRP A 108 8.26 2.41 -1.58
N GLY A 109 9.16 2.57 -0.65
CA GLY A 109 9.54 1.57 0.34
C GLY A 109 10.39 2.23 1.43
N HIS A 110 9.95 2.17 2.69
CA HIS A 110 10.67 2.79 3.79
C HIS A 110 10.41 2.06 5.10
N LYS A 111 11.38 1.25 5.54
CA LYS A 111 11.23 0.35 6.69
C LYS A 111 10.81 1.09 7.98
N ALA A 112 11.43 2.24 8.28
CA ALA A 112 11.13 2.99 9.51
C ALA A 112 9.73 3.62 9.52
N LEU A 113 9.13 3.82 8.35
CA LEU A 113 7.80 4.39 8.19
C LEU A 113 6.70 3.30 8.04
N ASN A 114 7.05 2.01 8.07
CA ASN A 114 6.16 0.89 7.76
C ASN A 114 5.59 0.96 6.33
N VAL A 115 6.43 1.32 5.37
CA VAL A 115 6.12 1.30 3.94
C VAL A 115 6.86 0.10 3.32
N PRO A 116 6.20 -1.03 3.04
CA PRO A 116 6.80 -2.12 2.29
C PRO A 116 7.13 -1.71 0.86
N SER A 117 8.12 -2.38 0.25
CA SER A 117 8.48 -2.10 -1.13
C SER A 117 7.30 -2.30 -2.07
N GLU A 118 6.99 -1.26 -2.84
CA GLU A 118 5.91 -1.25 -3.81
C GLU A 118 6.30 -2.03 -5.07
N SER A 119 5.34 -2.76 -5.64
CA SER A 119 5.46 -3.38 -6.96
C SER A 119 5.10 -2.38 -8.06
N SER A 120 5.74 -2.48 -9.24
CA SER A 120 5.34 -1.71 -10.42
C SER A 120 4.02 -2.18 -11.05
N CYS A 121 3.55 -3.39 -10.72
CA CYS A 121 2.26 -3.89 -11.17
C CYS A 121 1.16 -3.15 -10.40
N THR A 122 0.50 -2.22 -11.09
CA THR A 122 -0.56 -1.38 -10.54
C THR A 122 -1.69 -2.23 -9.95
N GLY A 123 -2.05 -1.99 -8.69
CA GLY A 123 -3.12 -2.71 -7.99
C GLY A 123 -2.66 -3.87 -7.10
N SER A 124 -1.48 -4.47 -7.33
CA SER A 124 -0.99 -5.60 -6.54
C SER A 124 -0.82 -5.26 -5.05
N GLN A 125 -0.50 -3.99 -4.71
CA GLN A 125 -0.41 -3.53 -3.33
C GLN A 125 -1.73 -3.63 -2.55
N ALA A 126 -2.88 -3.70 -3.23
CA ALA A 126 -4.19 -3.77 -2.58
C ALA A 126 -4.34 -5.06 -1.75
N LEU A 127 -3.96 -6.20 -2.32
CA LEU A 127 -4.01 -7.49 -1.63
C LEU A 127 -2.97 -7.57 -0.51
N HIS A 128 -1.77 -6.99 -0.71
CA HIS A 128 -0.76 -6.89 0.34
C HIS A 128 -1.26 -6.06 1.53
N ALA A 129 -1.92 -4.94 1.27
CA ALA A 129 -2.50 -4.08 2.31
C ALA A 129 -3.54 -4.83 3.15
N VAL A 130 -4.45 -5.54 2.49
CA VAL A 130 -5.48 -6.35 3.15
C VAL A 130 -4.84 -7.46 3.99
N GLY A 131 -3.82 -8.15 3.46
CA GLY A 131 -3.08 -9.16 4.21
C GLY A 131 -2.35 -8.60 5.44
N ALA A 132 -1.75 -7.41 5.32
CA ALA A 132 -1.13 -6.73 6.45
C ALA A 132 -2.14 -6.34 7.55
N ALA A 133 -3.32 -5.86 7.16
CA ALA A 133 -4.41 -5.58 8.09
C ALA A 133 -4.95 -6.86 8.76
N GLU A 134 -5.08 -7.93 7.98
CA GLU A 134 -5.51 -9.24 8.50
C GLU A 134 -4.52 -9.84 9.51
N ALA A 135 -3.22 -9.61 9.34
CA ALA A 135 -2.23 -10.04 10.34
C ALA A 135 -2.53 -9.44 11.72
N GLY A 136 -2.81 -8.13 11.79
CA GLY A 136 -3.23 -7.47 13.03
C GLY A 136 -4.55 -8.02 13.59
N TYR A 137 -5.53 -8.27 12.72
CA TYR A 137 -6.80 -8.90 13.09
C TYR A 137 -6.59 -10.28 13.72
N ARG A 138 -5.81 -11.16 13.10
CA ARG A 138 -5.54 -12.53 13.60
C ARG A 138 -4.70 -12.52 14.85
N ALA A 139 -3.75 -11.58 14.97
CA ALA A 139 -3.00 -11.40 16.21
C ALA A 139 -3.89 -11.08 17.42
N GLY A 140 -5.02 -10.41 17.17
CA GLY A 140 -6.04 -10.18 18.20
C GLY A 140 -6.81 -11.43 18.61
N LEU A 141 -6.86 -12.45 17.77
CA LEU A 141 -7.61 -13.71 18.01
C LEU A 141 -6.74 -14.82 18.61
N VAL A 142 -5.44 -14.84 18.32
CA VAL A 142 -4.52 -15.89 18.77
C VAL A 142 -3.69 -15.38 19.95
N LYS A 143 -3.80 -16.05 21.11
CA LYS A 143 -3.08 -15.65 22.32
C LYS A 143 -1.57 -15.71 22.10
N GLY A 144 -0.88 -14.62 22.43
CA GLY A 144 0.59 -14.52 22.32
C GLY A 144 1.10 -14.16 20.92
N LEU A 145 0.25 -14.15 19.89
CA LEU A 145 0.66 -13.83 18.54
C LEU A 145 1.00 -12.33 18.36
N GLN A 146 0.40 -11.46 19.19
CA GLN A 146 0.65 -10.01 19.15
C GLN A 146 2.13 -9.65 19.34
N ASP A 147 2.84 -10.38 20.18
CA ASP A 147 4.26 -10.16 20.47
C ASP A 147 5.19 -10.73 19.39
N LYS A 148 4.65 -11.49 18.43
CA LYS A 148 5.40 -12.21 17.39
C LYS A 148 5.24 -11.62 16.00
N ILE A 149 4.27 -10.74 15.80
CA ILE A 149 4.09 -10.05 14.53
C ILE A 149 4.79 -8.67 14.56
N THR A 150 5.30 -8.27 13.41
CA THR A 150 6.01 -7.01 13.26
C THR A 150 5.07 -5.83 13.44
N GLY A 151 5.44 -4.87 14.30
CA GLY A 151 4.79 -3.58 14.43
C GLY A 151 3.31 -3.63 14.82
N PHE A 152 2.89 -4.63 15.61
CA PHE A 152 1.50 -4.70 16.08
C PHE A 152 1.12 -3.52 16.96
N GLN A 153 0.03 -2.87 16.61
CA GLN A 153 -0.59 -1.83 17.43
C GLN A 153 -2.11 -2.07 17.50
N LYS A 154 -2.69 -1.81 18.66
CA LYS A 154 -4.09 -2.15 18.91
C LYS A 154 -5.09 -1.41 18.00
N ASP A 155 -4.78 -0.16 17.65
CA ASP A 155 -5.63 0.72 16.85
C ASP A 155 -4.98 1.15 15.52
N GLU A 156 -3.94 0.42 15.07
CA GLU A 156 -3.31 0.65 13.77
C GLU A 156 -4.32 0.60 12.62
N VAL A 157 -4.07 1.39 11.60
CA VAL A 157 -4.80 1.32 10.34
C VAL A 157 -3.84 1.01 9.21
N VAL A 158 -4.38 0.46 8.13
CA VAL A 158 -3.62 0.23 6.91
C VAL A 158 -4.12 1.21 5.85
N TYR A 159 -3.23 2.04 5.36
CA TYR A 159 -3.49 2.96 4.26
C TYR A 159 -3.13 2.29 2.93
N LEU A 160 -4.03 2.38 1.98
CA LEU A 160 -3.87 1.96 0.59
C LEU A 160 -4.34 3.09 -0.30
N SER A 161 -3.54 3.49 -1.26
CA SER A 161 -3.94 4.45 -2.30
C SER A 161 -3.74 3.88 -3.70
N VAL A 162 -4.56 4.34 -4.61
CA VAL A 162 -4.55 3.98 -6.04
C VAL A 162 -5.11 5.13 -6.87
N GLY A 163 -4.77 5.17 -8.16
CA GLY A 163 -5.46 6.02 -9.13
C GLY A 163 -6.79 5.40 -9.58
N ASP A 164 -7.63 6.20 -10.24
CA ASP A 164 -8.91 5.77 -10.83
C ASP A 164 -8.74 4.57 -11.79
N GLY A 165 -7.71 4.58 -12.64
CA GLY A 165 -7.44 3.48 -13.56
C GLY A 165 -7.18 2.15 -12.87
N THR A 166 -6.52 2.15 -11.72
CA THR A 166 -6.21 0.95 -10.93
C THR A 166 -7.47 0.25 -10.40
N THR A 167 -8.58 0.97 -10.24
CA THR A 167 -9.84 0.35 -9.79
C THR A 167 -10.43 -0.62 -10.82
N SER A 168 -9.85 -0.72 -12.00
CA SER A 168 -10.21 -1.72 -13.01
C SER A 168 -9.51 -3.08 -12.80
N GLU A 169 -8.47 -3.14 -11.96
CA GLU A 169 -7.76 -4.38 -11.65
C GLU A 169 -8.59 -5.31 -10.77
N GLY A 170 -8.55 -6.60 -11.06
CA GLY A 170 -9.29 -7.62 -10.29
C GLY A 170 -8.89 -7.67 -8.83
N GLU A 171 -7.59 -7.56 -8.55
CA GLU A 171 -6.99 -7.56 -7.22
C GLU A 171 -7.57 -6.48 -6.31
N TRP A 172 -7.91 -5.31 -6.86
CA TRP A 172 -8.52 -4.24 -6.08
C TRP A 172 -9.91 -4.62 -5.57
N TRP A 173 -10.75 -5.25 -6.42
CA TRP A 173 -12.09 -5.72 -6.04
C TRP A 173 -12.03 -6.87 -5.04
N GLU A 174 -11.10 -7.80 -5.23
CA GLU A 174 -10.86 -8.91 -4.31
C GLU A 174 -10.41 -8.42 -2.93
N ALA A 175 -9.51 -7.41 -2.90
CA ALA A 175 -9.06 -6.76 -1.69
C ALA A 175 -10.22 -6.07 -0.95
N LEU A 176 -11.05 -5.31 -1.66
CA LEU A 176 -12.20 -4.61 -1.09
C LEU A 176 -13.21 -5.60 -0.50
N ASN A 177 -13.53 -6.68 -1.25
CA ASN A 177 -14.43 -7.74 -0.79
C ASN A 177 -13.92 -8.39 0.51
N THR A 178 -12.63 -8.72 0.58
CA THR A 178 -12.04 -9.34 1.77
C THR A 178 -12.03 -8.38 2.94
N ALA A 179 -11.67 -7.11 2.73
CA ALA A 179 -11.67 -6.10 3.78
C ALA A 179 -13.07 -5.90 4.38
N CYS A 180 -14.11 -5.88 3.56
CA CYS A 180 -15.50 -5.78 4.01
C CYS A 180 -15.95 -7.04 4.77
N ASN A 181 -15.64 -8.23 4.26
CA ASN A 181 -16.00 -9.50 4.88
C ASN A 181 -15.39 -9.65 6.29
N LEU A 182 -14.14 -9.28 6.46
CA LEU A 182 -13.41 -9.40 7.72
C LEU A 182 -13.48 -8.12 8.57
N LYS A 183 -14.10 -7.04 8.08
CA LYS A 183 -14.16 -5.71 8.72
C LYS A 183 -12.77 -5.20 9.09
N LEU A 184 -11.82 -5.32 8.14
CA LEU A 184 -10.44 -4.91 8.36
C LEU A 184 -10.30 -3.38 8.38
N PRO A 185 -9.39 -2.83 9.18
CA PRO A 185 -9.16 -1.38 9.28
C PRO A 185 -8.30 -0.87 8.12
N VAL A 186 -8.80 -0.99 6.90
CA VAL A 186 -8.12 -0.55 5.67
C VAL A 186 -8.80 0.70 5.13
N ILE A 187 -8.01 1.72 4.82
CA ILE A 187 -8.45 2.91 4.10
C ILE A 187 -8.09 2.73 2.65
N PHE A 188 -9.08 2.66 1.79
CA PHE A 188 -8.96 2.65 0.33
C PHE A 188 -9.10 4.08 -0.18
N LEU A 189 -8.00 4.76 -0.47
CA LEU A 189 -8.01 6.07 -1.12
C LEU A 189 -7.91 5.89 -2.63
N VAL A 190 -8.88 6.44 -3.36
CA VAL A 190 -8.82 6.56 -4.82
C VAL A 190 -8.58 8.02 -5.19
N GLU A 191 -7.44 8.28 -5.82
CA GLU A 191 -7.01 9.58 -6.32
C GLU A 191 -7.45 9.70 -7.78
N ASP A 192 -8.68 10.16 -7.99
CA ASP A 192 -9.31 10.22 -9.29
C ASP A 192 -8.99 11.54 -10.00
N ASN A 193 -8.03 11.48 -10.92
CA ASN A 193 -7.68 12.59 -11.81
C ASN A 193 -8.34 12.51 -13.20
N GLY A 194 -9.28 11.57 -13.36
CA GLY A 194 -10.05 11.39 -14.57
C GLY A 194 -9.37 10.63 -15.71
N TYR A 195 -8.11 10.23 -15.55
CA TYR A 195 -7.34 9.58 -16.63
C TYR A 195 -6.39 8.47 -16.15
N ALA A 196 -6.50 7.32 -16.79
CA ALA A 196 -5.47 6.27 -16.77
C ALA A 196 -4.58 6.42 -18.02
N ILE A 197 -3.44 7.11 -17.92
CA ILE A 197 -2.62 7.59 -19.04
C ILE A 197 -3.47 8.49 -19.94
N SER A 198 -3.92 7.98 -21.09
CA SER A 198 -4.79 8.67 -22.06
C SER A 198 -6.24 8.16 -22.05
N THR A 199 -6.54 7.15 -21.24
CA THR A 199 -7.88 6.56 -21.13
C THR A 199 -8.69 7.32 -20.09
N PRO A 200 -9.78 8.01 -20.47
CA PRO A 200 -10.61 8.74 -19.52
C PRO A 200 -11.42 7.79 -18.63
N VAL A 201 -11.80 8.27 -17.45
CA VAL A 201 -12.49 7.46 -16.43
C VAL A 201 -13.80 6.86 -16.94
N GLU A 202 -14.52 7.51 -17.86
CA GLU A 202 -15.76 7.04 -18.47
C GLU A 202 -15.58 5.78 -19.32
N VAL A 203 -14.35 5.54 -19.79
CA VAL A 203 -13.99 4.30 -20.54
C VAL A 203 -13.59 3.19 -19.58
N GLY A 204 -12.85 3.54 -18.51
CA GLY A 204 -12.33 2.57 -17.54
C GLY A 204 -13.35 2.14 -16.48
N THR A 205 -14.28 3.02 -16.12
CA THR A 205 -15.19 2.82 -14.98
C THR A 205 -16.65 2.98 -15.43
N ALA A 206 -17.47 1.96 -15.21
CA ALA A 206 -18.89 2.00 -15.56
C ALA A 206 -19.59 3.18 -14.85
N GLY A 207 -20.15 4.10 -15.65
CA GLY A 207 -20.79 5.32 -15.16
C GLY A 207 -19.81 6.42 -14.72
N GLY A 208 -18.51 6.25 -14.93
CA GLY A 208 -17.47 7.28 -14.66
C GLY A 208 -17.26 7.62 -13.18
N ASP A 209 -17.73 6.79 -12.25
CA ASP A 209 -17.71 7.10 -10.82
C ASP A 209 -17.60 5.81 -9.98
N VAL A 210 -16.41 5.50 -9.53
CA VAL A 210 -16.13 4.30 -8.75
C VAL A 210 -16.85 4.29 -7.39
N SER A 211 -17.14 5.45 -6.80
CA SER A 211 -17.84 5.51 -5.50
C SER A 211 -19.26 4.95 -5.57
N LYS A 212 -19.90 5.06 -6.74
CA LYS A 212 -21.21 4.46 -7.00
C LYS A 212 -21.14 2.95 -7.17
N LEU A 213 -20.05 2.44 -7.76
CA LEU A 213 -19.87 0.99 -7.94
C LEU A 213 -19.66 0.29 -6.60
N VAL A 214 -18.91 0.89 -5.69
CA VAL A 214 -18.63 0.30 -4.36
C VAL A 214 -19.77 0.49 -3.35
N ALA A 215 -20.80 1.25 -3.66
CA ALA A 215 -21.92 1.53 -2.76
C ALA A 215 -22.69 0.27 -2.30
N GLY A 216 -22.57 -0.84 -3.03
CA GLY A 216 -23.18 -2.12 -2.69
C GLY A 216 -22.42 -2.96 -1.66
N PHE A 217 -21.20 -2.58 -1.25
CA PHE A 217 -20.43 -3.35 -0.28
C PHE A 217 -20.89 -3.10 1.16
N PRO A 218 -21.39 -4.14 1.87
CA PRO A 218 -21.87 -3.97 3.24
C PRO A 218 -20.72 -3.59 4.19
N GLY A 219 -20.95 -2.58 5.03
CA GLY A 219 -19.98 -2.17 6.05
C GLY A 219 -18.83 -1.31 5.55
N LEU A 220 -18.83 -0.94 4.27
CA LEU A 220 -17.87 0.01 3.72
C LEU A 220 -18.28 1.46 4.05
N PHE A 221 -17.40 2.20 4.70
CA PHE A 221 -17.61 3.62 5.01
C PHE A 221 -17.14 4.49 3.83
N ILE A 222 -18.09 4.94 3.02
CA ILE A 222 -17.79 5.69 1.78
C ILE A 222 -17.81 7.18 2.04
N GLN A 223 -16.74 7.86 1.60
CA GLN A 223 -16.57 9.30 1.63
C GLN A 223 -16.11 9.80 0.26
N ASN A 224 -16.57 10.99 -0.13
CA ASN A 224 -16.13 11.69 -1.33
C ASN A 224 -15.65 13.09 -0.92
N CYS A 225 -14.62 13.62 -1.61
CA CYS A 225 -14.13 14.98 -1.39
C CYS A 225 -13.51 15.59 -2.65
N ASP A 226 -13.43 16.92 -2.67
CA ASP A 226 -12.51 17.64 -3.55
C ASP A 226 -11.09 17.48 -2.98
N GLY A 227 -10.29 16.58 -3.59
CA GLY A 227 -8.91 16.33 -3.19
C GLY A 227 -7.96 17.50 -3.45
N THR A 228 -8.40 18.53 -4.17
CA THR A 228 -7.66 19.79 -4.35
C THR A 228 -7.94 20.81 -3.24
N ASP A 229 -8.97 20.57 -2.40
CA ASP A 229 -9.23 21.32 -1.18
C ASP A 229 -8.61 20.61 0.03
N VAL A 230 -7.57 21.21 0.60
CA VAL A 230 -6.79 20.61 1.69
C VAL A 230 -7.62 20.43 2.97
N LEU A 231 -8.51 21.38 3.29
CA LEU A 231 -9.31 21.33 4.51
C LEU A 231 -10.46 20.32 4.41
N GLU A 232 -11.12 20.23 3.25
CA GLU A 232 -12.11 19.19 2.98
C GLU A 232 -11.47 17.81 2.99
N SER A 233 -10.29 17.68 2.37
CA SER A 233 -9.47 16.47 2.36
C SER A 233 -9.11 16.03 3.78
N TYR A 234 -8.64 16.95 4.63
CA TYR A 234 -8.31 16.67 6.02
C TYR A 234 -9.50 16.15 6.81
N ALA A 235 -10.63 16.87 6.76
CA ALA A 235 -11.83 16.46 7.47
C ALA A 235 -12.36 15.09 7.00
N THR A 236 -12.20 14.79 5.72
CA THR A 236 -12.61 13.50 5.12
C THR A 236 -11.70 12.37 5.57
N MET A 237 -10.38 12.56 5.49
CA MET A 237 -9.41 11.58 5.94
C MET A 237 -9.50 11.33 7.44
N GLN A 238 -9.70 12.38 8.25
CA GLN A 238 -9.89 12.24 9.69
C GLN A 238 -11.06 11.28 10.00
N ARG A 239 -12.23 11.48 9.39
CA ARG A 239 -13.39 10.58 9.57
C ARG A 239 -13.10 9.14 9.13
N ALA A 240 -12.40 8.95 8.03
CA ALA A 240 -12.05 7.63 7.52
C ALA A 240 -11.07 6.92 8.47
N VAL A 241 -10.04 7.62 8.93
CA VAL A 241 -9.06 7.10 9.90
C VAL A 241 -9.74 6.73 11.23
N GLU A 242 -10.56 7.61 11.77
CA GLU A 242 -11.31 7.36 13.02
C GLU A 242 -12.20 6.12 12.90
N TYR A 243 -12.95 5.99 11.80
CA TYR A 243 -13.80 4.82 11.55
C TYR A 243 -13.02 3.50 11.56
N CYS A 244 -11.86 3.46 10.91
CA CYS A 244 -10.98 2.30 10.88
C CYS A 244 -10.32 2.03 12.25
N ARG A 245 -9.85 3.08 12.96
CA ARG A 245 -9.26 2.92 14.31
C ARG A 245 -10.25 2.38 15.33
N GLU A 246 -11.51 2.74 15.21
CA GLU A 246 -12.59 2.21 16.03
C GLU A 246 -13.00 0.77 15.67
N ARG A 247 -12.31 0.13 14.71
CA ARG A 247 -12.57 -1.25 14.24
C ARG A 247 -14.00 -1.45 13.70
N LYS A 248 -14.61 -0.40 13.16
CA LYS A 248 -15.96 -0.47 12.54
C LYS A 248 -15.94 -1.19 11.19
N GLY A 249 -14.83 -1.14 10.46
CA GLY A 249 -14.63 -1.76 9.16
C GLY A 249 -13.70 -0.94 8.26
N PRO A 250 -13.63 -1.28 6.95
CA PRO A 250 -12.85 -0.50 5.99
C PRO A 250 -13.53 0.82 5.63
N ALA A 251 -12.73 1.82 5.26
CA ALA A 251 -13.17 3.08 4.71
C ALA A 251 -12.76 3.21 3.25
N PHE A 252 -13.59 3.82 2.45
CA PHE A 252 -13.32 4.17 1.06
C PHE A 252 -13.40 5.69 0.91
N VAL A 253 -12.35 6.30 0.40
CA VAL A 253 -12.28 7.73 0.13
C VAL A 253 -12.07 7.93 -1.37
N HIS A 254 -13.02 8.55 -2.03
CA HIS A 254 -12.93 8.96 -3.43
C HIS A 254 -12.58 10.45 -3.48
N ALA A 255 -11.32 10.76 -3.75
CA ALA A 255 -10.82 12.12 -3.85
C ALA A 255 -10.71 12.53 -5.33
N LYS A 256 -11.48 13.54 -5.75
CA LYS A 256 -11.32 14.14 -7.06
C LYS A 256 -10.08 15.05 -7.01
N VAL A 257 -9.11 14.77 -7.87
CA VAL A 257 -7.86 15.50 -7.99
C VAL A 257 -7.64 15.92 -9.45
N VAL A 258 -6.56 16.66 -9.72
CA VAL A 258 -6.21 17.07 -11.08
C VAL A 258 -4.82 16.56 -11.44
N ARG A 259 -4.55 16.49 -12.75
CA ARG A 259 -3.24 16.10 -13.27
C ARG A 259 -2.73 17.21 -14.23
N PRO A 260 -2.11 18.27 -13.68
CA PRO A 260 -1.65 19.42 -14.49
C PRO A 260 -0.36 19.14 -15.28
N TYR A 261 0.27 17.98 -15.07
CA TYR A 261 1.44 17.51 -15.84
C TYR A 261 1.06 16.23 -16.60
N SER A 262 1.82 15.91 -17.64
CA SER A 262 1.65 14.63 -18.36
C SER A 262 1.75 13.43 -17.43
N HIS A 263 1.18 12.29 -17.80
CA HIS A 263 1.16 11.08 -16.99
C HIS A 263 2.56 10.72 -16.43
N SER A 264 3.56 10.79 -17.30
CA SER A 264 4.98 10.59 -16.97
C SER A 264 5.83 11.32 -18.01
N LEU A 265 7.15 11.29 -17.85
CA LEU A 265 8.07 11.90 -18.84
C LEU A 265 8.06 11.26 -20.24
N SER A 266 7.48 10.09 -20.39
CA SER A 266 7.29 9.42 -21.69
C SER A 266 5.96 9.75 -22.36
N ASP A 267 5.13 10.56 -21.72
CA ASP A 267 3.80 10.93 -22.17
C ASP A 267 3.74 12.42 -22.60
N ASP A 268 2.85 12.71 -23.55
CA ASP A 268 2.49 14.07 -23.92
C ASP A 268 0.96 14.20 -23.93
N GLU A 269 0.40 14.74 -22.88
CA GLU A 269 -1.05 14.89 -22.69
C GLU A 269 -1.73 15.78 -23.73
N LYS A 270 -0.98 16.66 -24.39
CA LYS A 270 -1.51 17.50 -25.47
C LYS A 270 -1.91 16.72 -26.72
N LEU A 271 -1.53 15.43 -26.78
CA LEU A 271 -1.93 14.56 -27.88
C LEU A 271 -3.35 13.99 -27.68
N TYR A 272 -3.93 14.07 -26.48
CA TYR A 272 -5.23 13.47 -26.18
C TYR A 272 -6.14 14.31 -25.26
N ARG A 273 -5.66 15.44 -24.72
CA ARG A 273 -6.45 16.39 -23.92
C ARG A 273 -6.54 17.73 -24.64
N ILE A 274 -7.73 18.31 -24.64
CA ILE A 274 -7.96 19.64 -25.22
C ILE A 274 -7.41 20.75 -24.30
N PRO A 275 -7.06 21.91 -24.85
CA PRO A 275 -6.50 23.03 -24.06
C PRO A 275 -7.41 23.45 -22.89
N GLU A 276 -8.72 23.46 -23.09
CA GLU A 276 -9.73 23.86 -22.11
C GLU A 276 -9.71 22.96 -20.85
N GLU A 277 -9.46 21.65 -21.01
CA GLU A 277 -9.29 20.73 -19.86
C GLU A 277 -8.00 21.05 -19.08
N LEU A 278 -6.90 21.29 -19.80
CA LEU A 278 -5.62 21.62 -19.16
C LEU A 278 -5.69 22.96 -18.40
N GLU A 279 -6.40 23.94 -18.95
CA GLU A 279 -6.65 25.23 -18.30
C GLU A 279 -7.53 25.06 -17.04
N ALA A 280 -8.56 24.20 -17.10
CA ALA A 280 -9.41 23.89 -15.97
C ALA A 280 -8.62 23.23 -14.82
N ASP A 281 -7.77 22.24 -15.11
CA ASP A 281 -6.88 21.61 -14.13
C ASP A 281 -5.92 22.63 -13.50
N ALA A 282 -5.32 23.48 -14.32
CA ALA A 282 -4.41 24.53 -13.84
C ALA A 282 -5.10 25.59 -12.96
N ALA A 283 -6.40 25.83 -13.17
CA ALA A 283 -7.19 26.74 -12.35
C ALA A 283 -7.53 26.14 -10.97
N THR A 284 -7.60 24.82 -10.85
CA THR A 284 -7.92 24.11 -9.61
C THR A 284 -6.68 23.57 -8.88
N ASP A 285 -5.48 24.02 -9.25
CA ASP A 285 -4.21 23.60 -8.61
C ASP A 285 -4.27 23.77 -7.08
N PRO A 286 -4.11 22.67 -6.30
CA PRO A 286 -4.27 22.68 -4.85
C PRO A 286 -3.27 23.64 -4.15
N ILE A 287 -2.06 23.81 -4.69
CA ILE A 287 -1.04 24.68 -4.10
C ILE A 287 -1.47 26.15 -4.23
N LYS A 288 -2.03 26.53 -5.35
CA LYS A 288 -2.56 27.91 -5.56
C LYS A 288 -3.76 28.19 -4.68
N LYS A 289 -4.76 27.28 -4.68
CA LYS A 289 -5.95 27.37 -3.84
C LYS A 289 -5.58 27.53 -2.36
N PHE A 290 -4.66 26.71 -1.87
CA PHE A 290 -4.27 26.73 -0.46
C PHE A 290 -3.45 27.96 -0.10
N ALA A 291 -2.57 28.46 -0.97
CA ALA A 291 -1.88 29.73 -0.79
C ALA A 291 -2.86 30.92 -0.65
N GLU A 292 -3.87 30.96 -1.53
CA GLU A 292 -4.91 31.99 -1.48
C GLU A 292 -5.72 31.93 -0.18
N LEU A 293 -6.05 30.72 0.29
CA LEU A 293 -6.73 30.52 1.57
C LEU A 293 -5.88 31.05 2.73
N LEU A 294 -4.59 30.68 2.80
CA LEU A 294 -3.69 31.11 3.87
C LEU A 294 -3.56 32.64 3.94
N MET A 295 -3.50 33.31 2.78
CA MET A 295 -3.46 34.77 2.71
C MET A 295 -4.80 35.41 3.10
N THR A 296 -5.91 34.86 2.59
CA THR A 296 -7.26 35.40 2.85
C THR A 296 -7.63 35.33 4.33
N ASP A 297 -7.24 34.25 5.01
CA ASP A 297 -7.52 34.03 6.42
C ASP A 297 -6.46 34.68 7.34
N GLY A 298 -5.46 35.37 6.76
CA GLY A 298 -4.42 36.08 7.50
C GLY A 298 -3.45 35.17 8.26
N ILE A 299 -3.30 33.92 7.81
CA ILE A 299 -2.39 32.91 8.39
C ILE A 299 -0.96 33.17 7.96
N ALA A 300 -0.75 33.51 6.68
CA ALA A 300 0.54 33.89 6.13
C ALA A 300 0.39 35.01 5.11
N SER A 301 1.34 35.93 5.10
CA SER A 301 1.39 36.98 4.07
C SER A 301 1.98 36.46 2.74
N SER A 302 1.87 37.23 1.67
CA SER A 302 2.54 36.95 0.40
C SER A 302 4.06 36.85 0.56
N GLU A 303 4.63 37.70 1.42
CA GLU A 303 6.06 37.74 1.75
C GLU A 303 6.49 36.48 2.52
N ASP A 304 5.68 36.01 3.47
CA ASP A 304 5.96 34.77 4.24
C ASP A 304 5.97 33.54 3.31
N LEU A 305 4.97 33.43 2.43
CA LEU A 305 4.90 32.35 1.46
C LEU A 305 6.04 32.42 0.43
N ALA A 306 6.46 33.62 0.02
CA ALA A 306 7.60 33.79 -0.87
C ALA A 306 8.93 33.38 -0.19
N ALA A 307 9.10 33.71 1.08
CA ALA A 307 10.26 33.30 1.88
C ALA A 307 10.31 31.79 2.03
N LEU A 308 9.19 31.13 2.39
CA LEU A 308 9.06 29.69 2.52
C LEU A 308 9.39 28.97 1.19
N ARG A 309 8.86 29.47 0.07
CA ARG A 309 9.17 28.90 -1.26
C ARG A 309 10.66 28.95 -1.57
N LYS A 310 11.30 30.10 -1.27
CA LYS A 310 12.76 30.24 -1.45
C LYS A 310 13.58 29.29 -0.60
N GLU A 311 13.14 29.05 0.63
CA GLU A 311 13.77 28.05 1.52
C GLU A 311 13.66 26.65 0.94
N VAL A 312 12.44 26.25 0.53
CA VAL A 312 12.18 24.93 -0.08
C VAL A 312 12.98 24.76 -1.38
N ASP A 313 13.03 25.79 -2.22
CA ASP A 313 13.83 25.75 -3.45
C ASP A 313 15.32 25.53 -3.17
N ALA A 314 15.87 26.18 -2.12
CA ALA A 314 17.25 26.00 -1.72
C ALA A 314 17.51 24.57 -1.19
N GLU A 315 16.57 24.02 -0.41
CA GLU A 315 16.64 22.65 0.11
C GLU A 315 16.63 21.61 -1.01
N VAL A 316 15.69 21.72 -1.96
CA VAL A 316 15.59 20.79 -3.10
C VAL A 316 16.82 20.88 -4.01
N ASN A 317 17.35 22.10 -4.26
CA ASN A 317 18.57 22.26 -5.03
C ASN A 317 19.76 21.60 -4.36
N LYS A 318 19.95 21.84 -3.06
CA LYS A 318 21.02 21.20 -2.29
C LYS A 318 20.90 19.68 -2.28
N ALA A 319 19.70 19.15 -2.08
CA ALA A 319 19.45 17.71 -2.10
C ALA A 319 19.75 17.12 -3.49
N SER A 320 19.40 17.84 -4.56
CA SER A 320 19.69 17.43 -5.94
C SER A 320 21.20 17.37 -6.23
N ASP A 321 21.95 18.39 -5.81
CA ASP A 321 23.40 18.41 -6.01
C ASP A 321 24.06 17.23 -5.30
N ILE A 322 23.68 16.96 -4.05
CA ILE A 322 24.16 15.79 -3.30
C ILE A 322 23.77 14.48 -4.00
N ALA A 323 22.53 14.36 -4.46
CA ALA A 323 22.04 13.13 -5.08
C ALA A 323 22.82 12.80 -6.38
N VAL A 324 23.05 13.80 -7.22
CA VAL A 324 23.78 13.63 -8.49
C VAL A 324 25.23 13.18 -8.28
N ASP A 325 25.85 13.59 -7.18
CA ASP A 325 27.23 13.23 -6.82
C ASP A 325 27.31 11.92 -6.01
N THR A 326 26.18 11.37 -5.59
CA THR A 326 26.15 10.12 -4.80
C THR A 326 26.31 8.90 -5.71
N PRO A 327 27.18 7.93 -5.35
CA PRO A 327 27.41 6.74 -6.16
C PRO A 327 26.17 5.85 -6.28
N GLN A 328 26.01 5.21 -7.43
CA GLN A 328 25.09 4.09 -7.62
C GLN A 328 25.59 2.84 -6.90
N PRO A 329 24.71 1.85 -6.62
CA PRO A 329 25.13 0.59 -6.00
C PRO A 329 26.15 -0.16 -6.88
N ALA A 330 27.15 -0.75 -6.26
CA ALA A 330 28.16 -1.53 -6.97
C ALA A 330 27.51 -2.76 -7.64
N PRO A 331 27.90 -3.14 -8.88
CA PRO A 331 27.27 -4.24 -9.61
C PRO A 331 27.23 -5.56 -8.85
N GLU A 332 28.25 -5.84 -8.04
CA GLU A 332 28.38 -7.06 -7.22
C GLU A 332 27.26 -7.17 -6.16
N THR A 333 26.61 -6.06 -5.84
CA THR A 333 25.51 -6.02 -4.86
C THR A 333 24.15 -6.42 -5.46
N ALA A 334 24.07 -6.68 -6.77
CA ALA A 334 22.83 -7.04 -7.47
C ALA A 334 22.16 -8.30 -6.90
N LEU A 335 22.93 -9.23 -6.35
CA LEU A 335 22.44 -10.47 -5.74
C LEU A 335 22.15 -10.34 -4.24
N ARG A 336 22.43 -9.20 -3.62
CA ARG A 336 22.10 -8.99 -2.20
C ARG A 336 20.57 -8.94 -2.03
N ASN A 337 20.10 -9.52 -0.93
CA ASN A 337 18.70 -9.55 -0.53
C ASN A 337 17.75 -10.30 -1.50
N VAL A 338 18.28 -11.06 -2.46
CA VAL A 338 17.49 -12.00 -3.26
C VAL A 338 16.97 -13.11 -2.34
N PHE A 339 17.82 -13.56 -1.41
CA PHE A 339 17.49 -14.50 -0.34
C PHE A 339 17.77 -13.87 1.02
N SER A 340 17.31 -14.53 2.09
CA SER A 340 17.63 -14.10 3.46
C SER A 340 19.13 -14.03 3.67
N PRO A 341 19.69 -12.96 4.28
CA PRO A 341 21.10 -12.91 4.64
C PRO A 341 21.47 -13.90 5.75
N ASP A 342 20.49 -14.33 6.55
CA ASP A 342 20.70 -15.21 7.71
C ASP A 342 20.60 -16.70 7.37
N VAL A 343 19.90 -17.03 6.30
CA VAL A 343 19.68 -18.40 5.84
C VAL A 343 19.88 -18.49 4.34
N ASP A 344 20.89 -19.22 3.91
CA ASP A 344 21.09 -19.56 2.50
C ASP A 344 20.15 -20.71 2.14
N PRO A 345 19.09 -20.48 1.33
CA PRO A 345 18.14 -21.55 0.96
C PRO A 345 18.76 -22.57 -0.01
N THR A 346 19.96 -22.32 -0.51
CA THR A 346 20.71 -23.25 -1.38
C THR A 346 21.73 -24.05 -0.60
N ASP A 347 21.89 -23.82 0.71
CA ASP A 347 22.84 -24.56 1.54
C ASP A 347 22.36 -25.99 1.76
N ARG A 348 23.00 -26.91 1.07
CA ARG A 348 22.69 -28.36 1.14
C ARG A 348 22.80 -28.93 2.56
N ARG A 349 23.67 -28.37 3.40
CA ARG A 349 23.82 -28.81 4.80
C ARG A 349 22.59 -28.56 5.66
N ILE A 350 21.75 -27.61 5.23
CA ILE A 350 20.52 -27.21 5.94
C ILE A 350 19.29 -27.87 5.34
N PHE A 351 19.25 -27.99 4.01
CA PHE A 351 18.04 -28.36 3.26
C PHE A 351 18.11 -29.74 2.59
N ASP A 352 19.30 -30.36 2.45
CA ASP A 352 19.37 -31.73 1.98
C ASP A 352 19.01 -32.71 3.08
N THR A 353 18.31 -33.76 2.70
CA THR A 353 18.14 -34.94 3.56
C THR A 353 19.49 -35.62 3.74
N GLU A 354 19.80 -36.10 4.95
CA GLU A 354 20.99 -36.88 5.17
C GLU A 354 20.98 -38.11 4.24
N ASP A 355 22.04 -38.28 3.46
CA ASP A 355 22.23 -39.47 2.64
C ASP A 355 22.22 -40.70 3.56
N GLY A 356 21.23 -41.58 3.38
CA GLY A 356 21.12 -42.81 4.15
C GLY A 356 20.25 -42.76 5.40
N ALA A 357 19.40 -41.73 5.57
CA ALA A 357 18.38 -41.78 6.61
C ALA A 357 17.52 -43.06 6.44
N GLU A 358 17.58 -43.97 7.42
CA GLU A 358 16.73 -45.15 7.43
C GLU A 358 15.27 -44.71 7.58
N LEU A 359 14.46 -45.04 6.58
CA LEU A 359 13.02 -44.82 6.65
C LEU A 359 12.44 -45.70 7.72
N SER A 360 12.00 -45.14 8.84
CA SER A 360 11.36 -45.87 9.93
C SER A 360 9.86 -45.56 9.95
N GLY A 361 9.07 -46.56 10.30
CA GLY A 361 7.62 -46.46 10.47
C GLY A 361 6.81 -47.15 9.35
N ASN A 362 5.50 -47.03 9.45
CA ASN A 362 4.58 -47.63 8.46
C ASN A 362 4.53 -46.77 7.21
N ALA A 363 4.38 -47.39 6.04
CA ALA A 363 4.13 -46.71 4.79
C ALA A 363 2.84 -45.87 4.88
N GLY A 364 2.92 -44.60 4.49
CA GLY A 364 1.81 -43.66 4.39
C GLY A 364 1.68 -43.09 2.99
N THR A 365 0.54 -42.48 2.70
CA THR A 365 0.39 -41.71 1.46
C THR A 365 1.10 -40.35 1.59
N MET A 366 1.41 -39.70 0.46
CA MET A 366 1.96 -38.34 0.46
C MET A 366 1.02 -37.37 1.21
N VAL A 367 -0.30 -37.53 1.07
CA VAL A 367 -1.31 -36.72 1.75
C VAL A 367 -1.18 -36.87 3.27
N ASP A 368 -1.05 -38.10 3.79
CA ASP A 368 -0.89 -38.35 5.22
C ASP A 368 0.39 -37.72 5.78
N LEU A 369 1.49 -37.78 5.01
CA LEU A 369 2.77 -37.22 5.44
C LEU A 369 2.76 -35.69 5.43
N ILE A 370 2.16 -35.05 4.41
CA ILE A 370 2.00 -33.59 4.37
C ILE A 370 1.09 -33.13 5.53
N ASN A 371 -0.05 -33.81 5.76
CA ASN A 371 -0.96 -33.49 6.86
C ASN A 371 -0.23 -33.56 8.20
N ARG A 372 0.52 -34.63 8.44
CA ARG A 372 1.32 -34.80 9.65
C ARG A 372 2.37 -33.70 9.81
N CYS A 373 3.10 -33.35 8.74
CA CYS A 373 4.06 -32.27 8.77
C CYS A 373 3.39 -30.94 9.15
N LEU A 374 2.22 -30.62 8.58
CA LEU A 374 1.47 -29.43 8.93
C LEU A 374 1.03 -29.41 10.40
N HIS A 375 0.59 -30.54 10.96
CA HIS A 375 0.28 -30.65 12.40
C HIS A 375 1.52 -30.37 13.26
N GLU A 376 2.65 -31.01 12.96
CA GLU A 376 3.90 -30.85 13.71
C GLU A 376 4.42 -29.41 13.64
N GLU A 377 4.41 -28.78 12.45
CA GLU A 377 4.88 -27.41 12.26
C GLU A 377 3.95 -26.37 12.91
N MET A 378 2.64 -26.53 12.81
CA MET A 378 1.68 -25.64 13.46
C MET A 378 1.73 -25.74 14.99
N ALA A 379 2.01 -26.91 15.53
CA ALA A 379 2.22 -27.10 16.96
C ALA A 379 3.52 -26.40 17.42
N ARG A 380 4.55 -26.39 16.58
CA ARG A 380 5.85 -25.78 16.86
C ARG A 380 5.84 -24.25 16.76
N ASP A 381 5.09 -23.69 15.80
CA ASP A 381 5.10 -22.25 15.52
C ASP A 381 3.68 -21.70 15.34
N GLU A 382 3.24 -20.89 16.28
CA GLU A 382 1.92 -20.27 16.27
C GLU A 382 1.73 -19.19 15.18
N ARG A 383 2.82 -18.74 14.53
CA ARG A 383 2.75 -17.82 13.41
C ARG A 383 2.28 -18.48 12.11
N ILE A 384 2.26 -19.82 12.04
CA ILE A 384 1.78 -20.53 10.88
C ILE A 384 0.26 -20.42 10.81
N VAL A 385 -0.23 -19.92 9.69
CA VAL A 385 -1.65 -19.87 9.34
C VAL A 385 -1.86 -20.60 8.01
N ILE A 386 -2.95 -21.35 7.88
CA ILE A 386 -3.26 -22.11 6.68
C ILE A 386 -4.58 -21.62 6.11
N PHE A 387 -4.59 -21.23 4.85
CA PHE A 387 -5.83 -20.85 4.16
C PHE A 387 -5.77 -21.11 2.67
N GLY A 388 -6.95 -21.16 2.08
CA GLY A 388 -7.21 -21.39 0.66
C GLY A 388 -8.70 -21.40 0.44
N GLU A 389 -9.15 -21.76 -0.75
CA GLU A 389 -10.58 -21.84 -1.05
C GLU A 389 -11.29 -22.87 -0.16
N ASP A 390 -10.65 -24.04 0.06
CA ASP A 390 -11.27 -25.17 0.74
C ASP A 390 -10.24 -25.95 1.56
N VAL A 391 -9.85 -25.44 2.68
CA VAL A 391 -8.86 -26.04 3.61
C VAL A 391 -9.42 -26.31 5.00
N ALA A 392 -10.44 -25.58 5.43
CA ALA A 392 -11.04 -25.74 6.75
C ALA A 392 -11.87 -27.03 6.87
N ASP A 393 -11.99 -27.58 8.06
CA ASP A 393 -12.91 -28.69 8.33
C ASP A 393 -14.37 -28.23 8.18
N CYS A 394 -14.68 -27.01 8.64
CA CYS A 394 -15.99 -26.41 8.51
C CYS A 394 -15.92 -24.87 8.51
N SER A 395 -16.38 -24.22 7.42
CA SER A 395 -16.39 -22.75 7.36
C SER A 395 -17.36 -22.11 8.36
N LYS A 396 -18.43 -22.82 8.72
CA LYS A 396 -19.37 -22.38 9.77
C LYS A 396 -18.91 -22.94 11.11
N GLU A 397 -17.98 -22.25 11.75
CA GLU A 397 -17.30 -22.69 12.97
C GLU A 397 -18.24 -23.17 14.07
N GLN A 398 -19.42 -22.53 14.22
CA GLN A 398 -20.43 -22.95 15.20
C GLN A 398 -20.99 -24.37 14.99
N TYR A 399 -20.76 -24.97 13.82
CA TYR A 399 -21.16 -26.34 13.51
C TYR A 399 -20.00 -27.33 13.44
N LEU A 400 -18.78 -26.88 13.73
CA LEU A 400 -17.58 -27.71 13.61
C LEU A 400 -17.69 -29.03 14.37
N ASP A 401 -18.24 -29.02 15.59
CA ASP A 401 -18.43 -30.21 16.38
C ASP A 401 -19.61 -31.12 15.96
N GLN A 402 -20.46 -30.60 15.08
CA GLN A 402 -21.64 -31.30 14.58
C GLN A 402 -21.42 -32.00 13.24
N VAL A 403 -20.30 -31.72 12.56
CA VAL A 403 -19.95 -32.27 11.26
C VAL A 403 -18.67 -33.10 11.32
N LYS A 404 -18.51 -34.04 10.39
CA LYS A 404 -17.30 -34.86 10.31
C LYS A 404 -16.04 -34.04 9.97
N GLY A 405 -16.21 -32.90 9.28
CA GLY A 405 -15.13 -32.08 8.77
C GLY A 405 -14.67 -32.51 7.37
N LYS A 406 -14.29 -31.51 6.54
CA LYS A 406 -13.83 -31.74 5.18
C LYS A 406 -12.29 -31.80 5.09
N GLY A 407 -11.59 -30.79 5.59
CA GLY A 407 -10.12 -30.75 5.59
C GLY A 407 -9.50 -30.72 4.20
N GLY A 408 -10.07 -29.88 3.31
CA GLY A 408 -9.60 -29.71 1.93
C GLY A 408 -10.14 -30.77 0.95
N VAL A 409 -9.93 -30.51 -0.34
CA VAL A 409 -10.36 -31.40 -1.43
C VAL A 409 -9.70 -32.77 -1.33
N PHE A 410 -8.40 -32.80 -0.99
CA PHE A 410 -7.59 -34.03 -0.90
C PHE A 410 -7.30 -34.46 0.55
N LYS A 411 -7.96 -33.86 1.54
CA LYS A 411 -7.76 -34.16 2.96
C LYS A 411 -6.38 -33.76 3.54
N VAL A 412 -5.63 -32.95 2.82
CA VAL A 412 -4.29 -32.50 3.23
C VAL A 412 -4.34 -31.72 4.56
N THR A 413 -5.41 -30.97 4.78
CA THR A 413 -5.60 -30.12 5.98
C THR A 413 -6.63 -30.67 6.97
N ALA A 414 -7.00 -31.95 6.86
CA ALA A 414 -7.99 -32.58 7.74
C ALA A 414 -7.61 -32.46 9.21
N ASN A 415 -8.57 -32.06 10.05
CA ASN A 415 -8.48 -31.84 11.49
C ASN A 415 -7.57 -30.69 11.95
N LEU A 416 -6.88 -29.98 11.06
CA LEU A 416 -6.04 -28.83 11.45
C LEU A 416 -6.88 -27.71 12.09
N GLN A 417 -8.05 -27.41 11.55
CA GLN A 417 -8.95 -26.41 12.14
C GLN A 417 -9.43 -26.83 13.53
N ARG A 418 -9.74 -28.12 13.73
CA ARG A 418 -10.17 -28.64 15.03
C ARG A 418 -9.09 -28.52 16.10
N GLU A 419 -7.83 -28.74 15.73
CA GLU A 419 -6.71 -28.69 16.65
C GLU A 419 -6.22 -27.27 16.93
N PHE A 420 -6.10 -26.43 15.86
CA PHE A 420 -5.47 -25.11 15.95
C PHE A 420 -6.44 -23.93 15.89
N GLY A 421 -7.72 -24.18 15.64
CA GLY A 421 -8.79 -23.19 15.61
C GLY A 421 -8.91 -22.43 14.27
N SER A 422 -10.09 -21.83 14.09
CA SER A 422 -10.45 -21.07 12.88
C SER A 422 -9.66 -19.77 12.67
N ALA A 423 -9.01 -19.28 13.73
CA ALA A 423 -8.12 -18.12 13.60
C ALA A 423 -6.85 -18.45 12.81
N ARG A 424 -6.42 -19.73 12.80
CA ARG A 424 -5.21 -20.20 12.13
C ARG A 424 -5.47 -21.07 10.91
N VAL A 425 -6.65 -21.72 10.81
CA VAL A 425 -7.02 -22.55 9.65
C VAL A 425 -8.42 -22.12 9.18
N PHE A 426 -8.52 -21.57 7.97
CA PHE A 426 -9.75 -20.96 7.50
C PHE A 426 -9.86 -20.96 5.98
N ASN A 427 -11.10 -20.94 5.49
CA ASN A 427 -11.37 -20.80 4.06
C ASN A 427 -11.32 -19.33 3.63
N SER A 428 -10.95 -19.13 2.37
CA SER A 428 -10.86 -17.86 1.66
C SER A 428 -11.93 -17.82 0.55
N PRO A 429 -12.30 -16.65 0.05
CA PRO A 429 -13.01 -16.56 -1.22
C PRO A 429 -12.25 -17.30 -2.33
N LEU A 430 -12.98 -17.80 -3.34
CA LEU A 430 -12.43 -18.36 -4.57
C LEU A 430 -11.86 -17.19 -5.40
N ALA A 431 -10.60 -16.91 -5.16
CA ALA A 431 -9.86 -15.82 -5.78
C ALA A 431 -8.36 -16.07 -5.53
N GLU A 432 -7.68 -16.68 -6.47
CA GLU A 432 -6.31 -17.17 -6.26
C GLU A 432 -5.32 -16.01 -6.13
N ALA A 433 -5.51 -14.89 -6.86
CA ALA A 433 -4.73 -13.67 -6.67
C ALA A 433 -4.85 -13.17 -5.22
N ASN A 434 -6.06 -13.17 -4.65
CA ASN A 434 -6.30 -12.80 -3.25
C ASN A 434 -5.60 -13.76 -2.28
N ILE A 435 -5.64 -15.06 -2.52
CA ILE A 435 -5.00 -16.05 -1.66
C ILE A 435 -3.49 -15.75 -1.56
N ILE A 436 -2.81 -15.56 -2.69
CA ILE A 436 -1.37 -15.31 -2.72
C ILE A 436 -1.04 -13.88 -2.25
N GLY A 437 -1.74 -12.87 -2.75
CA GLY A 437 -1.44 -11.47 -2.39
C GLY A 437 -1.65 -11.18 -0.90
N ARG A 438 -2.71 -11.76 -0.29
CA ARG A 438 -2.90 -11.69 1.17
C ARG A 438 -1.80 -12.40 1.94
N ALA A 439 -1.33 -13.55 1.45
CA ALA A 439 -0.22 -14.27 2.08
C ALA A 439 1.04 -13.41 2.12
N ILE A 440 1.33 -12.65 1.06
CA ILE A 440 2.44 -11.69 1.04
C ILE A 440 2.26 -10.65 2.16
N GLY A 441 1.08 -10.04 2.26
CA GLY A 441 0.77 -9.06 3.31
C GLY A 441 0.88 -9.62 4.74
N LEU A 442 0.39 -10.84 4.97
CA LEU A 442 0.55 -11.56 6.23
C LEU A 442 2.03 -11.80 6.57
N SER A 443 2.82 -12.18 5.55
CA SER A 443 4.27 -12.45 5.70
C SER A 443 5.06 -11.19 6.04
N LEU A 444 4.72 -10.03 5.47
CA LEU A 444 5.32 -8.73 5.80
C LEU A 444 5.20 -8.40 7.29
N ARG A 445 4.14 -8.88 7.92
CA ARG A 445 3.88 -8.73 9.36
C ARG A 445 4.50 -9.86 10.21
N GLY A 446 5.21 -10.81 9.61
CA GLY A 446 5.92 -11.89 10.31
C GLY A 446 5.11 -13.16 10.55
N LEU A 447 3.88 -13.27 10.04
CA LEU A 447 3.18 -14.53 9.96
C LEU A 447 3.84 -15.47 8.94
N LYS A 448 3.55 -16.74 9.01
CA LYS A 448 4.01 -17.78 8.09
C LYS A 448 2.80 -18.45 7.41
N PRO A 449 2.24 -17.81 6.39
CA PRO A 449 1.09 -18.37 5.70
C PRO A 449 1.51 -19.57 4.84
N VAL A 450 0.76 -20.66 4.98
CA VAL A 450 0.76 -21.79 4.06
C VAL A 450 -0.56 -21.73 3.32
N VAL A 451 -0.51 -21.46 2.02
CA VAL A 451 -1.70 -21.24 1.21
C VAL A 451 -1.88 -22.33 0.18
N GLU A 452 -3.13 -22.77 0.00
CA GLU A 452 -3.46 -23.84 -0.94
C GLU A 452 -4.09 -23.28 -2.21
N ILE A 453 -3.52 -23.68 -3.35
CA ILE A 453 -4.17 -23.70 -4.65
C ILE A 453 -4.34 -25.18 -4.98
N GLN A 454 -5.57 -25.71 -4.97
CA GLN A 454 -5.85 -27.14 -4.90
C GLN A 454 -5.53 -27.89 -6.20
N PHE A 455 -5.49 -27.21 -7.36
CA PHE A 455 -5.13 -27.77 -8.66
C PHE A 455 -4.13 -26.88 -9.36
N PHE A 456 -3.11 -27.48 -9.98
CA PHE A 456 -2.03 -26.73 -10.65
C PHE A 456 -2.56 -25.81 -11.77
N ASP A 457 -3.61 -26.19 -12.46
CA ASP A 457 -4.23 -25.36 -13.52
C ASP A 457 -4.75 -24.01 -13.01
N TYR A 458 -5.03 -23.89 -11.73
CA TYR A 458 -5.53 -22.65 -11.09
C TYR A 458 -4.41 -21.72 -10.63
N ILE A 459 -3.14 -22.06 -10.87
CA ILE A 459 -2.00 -21.24 -10.47
C ILE A 459 -1.92 -19.91 -11.26
N PHE A 460 -2.42 -19.89 -12.50
CA PHE A 460 -2.29 -18.72 -13.36
C PHE A 460 -2.88 -17.43 -12.79
N PRO A 461 -4.09 -17.42 -12.19
CA PRO A 461 -4.61 -16.20 -11.53
C PRO A 461 -3.81 -15.81 -10.28
N ALA A 462 -3.01 -16.72 -9.72
CA ALA A 462 -2.23 -16.50 -8.51
C ALA A 462 -0.81 -15.96 -8.78
N MET A 463 -0.37 -15.91 -10.05
CA MET A 463 1.01 -15.57 -10.46
C MET A 463 1.23 -14.06 -10.56
#